data_a09974dc56bee7538cef3548971350e6
#
_entry.id   a09974dc56bee7538cef3548971350e6
#
_cell.length_a   1.000
_cell.length_b   1.000
_cell.length_c   1.000
_cell.angle_alpha   90.00
_cell.angle_beta   90.00
_cell.angle_gamma   90.00
#
_symmetry.space_group_name_H-M   'P 1'
#
loop_
_entity.id
_entity.type
_entity.pdbx_description
1 polymer ?
#
loop_
_entity_poly.entity_id
_entity_poly.type
_entity_poly.pdbx_seq_one_letter_code
_entity_poly.pdbx_strand_id
1 'polypeptide(L)'
;GDHVGLIGPNGSGKSTLLKILAGLEPPDTGTRTLRGHTRVGYVPQEPSFPAGFNIEQVLQHTLTEAGRDPHEEGGRIARALSIGTFPDPEHDVDTLSGGWRKRLAITQALLLEPDVLLMDEPTNHLDVEGILWLERLLKNRAKAFLVISHDRRFLEAIATRMVELNRC
;
A
#
# COMPACT_ATOMS: atom_id res chain seq x y z
N GLY A 1 13.87 -8.73 -4.42
CA GLY A 1 12.88 -8.30 -5.42
C GLY A 1 13.23 -6.93 -5.97
N ASP A 2 12.59 -6.53 -7.04
CA ASP A 2 12.82 -5.22 -7.65
C ASP A 2 12.03 -4.13 -6.92
N HIS A 3 12.66 -2.98 -6.74
CA HIS A 3 12.06 -1.78 -6.18
C HIS A 3 11.91 -0.75 -7.31
N VAL A 4 10.71 -0.59 -7.82
CA VAL A 4 10.44 0.15 -9.06
C VAL A 4 9.64 1.43 -8.77
N GLY A 5 10.16 2.56 -9.23
CA GLY A 5 9.43 3.83 -9.31
C GLY A 5 8.79 4.00 -10.69
N LEU A 6 7.50 4.29 -10.75
CA LEU A 6 6.77 4.57 -11.98
C LEU A 6 6.46 6.07 -12.06
N ILE A 7 6.96 6.70 -13.10
CA ILE A 7 6.75 8.13 -13.35
C ILE A 7 6.04 8.34 -14.69
N GLY A 8 5.55 9.52 -14.92
CA GLY A 8 4.90 9.91 -16.18
C GLY A 8 3.88 11.04 -15.96
N PRO A 9 3.41 11.68 -17.03
CA PRO A 9 2.45 12.78 -16.94
C PRO A 9 1.11 12.33 -16.35
N ASN A 10 0.35 13.30 -15.83
CA ASN A 10 -1.00 13.02 -15.36
C ASN A 10 -1.88 12.53 -16.51
N GLY A 11 -2.70 11.51 -16.24
CA GLY A 11 -3.55 10.88 -17.24
C GLY A 11 -2.81 9.96 -18.23
N SER A 12 -1.55 9.56 -17.96
CA SER A 12 -0.83 8.57 -18.77
C SER A 12 -1.23 7.11 -18.44
N GLY A 13 -2.18 6.90 -17.53
CA GLY A 13 -2.66 5.56 -17.19
C GLY A 13 -1.90 4.85 -16.06
N LYS A 14 -1.04 5.56 -15.30
CA LYS A 14 -0.25 4.93 -14.22
C LYS A 14 -1.11 4.23 -13.18
N SER A 15 -2.13 4.91 -12.65
CA SER A 15 -3.06 4.34 -11.66
C SER A 15 -3.86 3.17 -12.23
N THR A 16 -4.30 3.27 -13.48
CA THR A 16 -4.97 2.18 -14.19
C THR A 16 -4.06 0.97 -14.32
N LEU A 17 -2.79 1.18 -14.70
CA LEU A 17 -1.80 0.11 -14.77
C LEU A 17 -1.63 -0.58 -13.41
N LEU A 18 -1.52 0.19 -12.32
CA LEU A 18 -1.43 -0.40 -10.98
C LEU A 18 -2.66 -1.25 -10.63
N LYS A 19 -3.85 -0.75 -10.93
CA LYS A 19 -5.10 -1.49 -10.66
C LYS A 19 -5.20 -2.77 -11.50
N ILE A 20 -4.77 -2.75 -12.76
CA ILE A 20 -4.67 -3.95 -13.60
C ILE A 20 -3.67 -4.94 -13.00
N LEU A 21 -2.49 -4.47 -12.58
CA LEU A 21 -1.49 -5.33 -11.93
C LEU A 21 -1.98 -5.87 -10.59
N ALA A 22 -2.77 -5.11 -9.83
CA ALA A 22 -3.43 -5.58 -8.62
C ALA A 22 -4.55 -6.60 -8.89
N GLY A 23 -5.09 -6.64 -10.11
CA GLY A 23 -6.23 -7.48 -10.48
C GLY A 23 -7.58 -6.86 -10.12
N LEU A 24 -7.61 -5.56 -9.89
CA LEU A 24 -8.82 -4.79 -9.59
C LEU A 24 -9.57 -4.35 -10.85
N GLU A 25 -8.86 -4.24 -11.96
CA GLU A 25 -9.42 -3.90 -13.27
C GLU A 25 -8.87 -4.87 -14.33
N PRO A 26 -9.68 -5.32 -15.31
CA PRO A 26 -9.18 -6.09 -16.43
C PRO A 26 -8.42 -5.18 -17.42
N PRO A 27 -7.41 -5.68 -18.14
CA PRO A 27 -6.81 -4.93 -19.24
C PRO A 27 -7.76 -4.90 -20.45
N ASP A 28 -7.74 -3.83 -21.23
CA ASP A 28 -8.51 -3.73 -22.48
C ASP A 28 -8.06 -4.79 -23.51
N THR A 29 -6.78 -5.07 -23.55
CA THR A 29 -6.16 -6.09 -24.39
C THR A 29 -5.01 -6.76 -23.66
N GLY A 30 -4.69 -8.00 -24.04
CA GLY A 30 -3.62 -8.77 -23.42
C GLY A 30 -4.09 -9.53 -22.17
N THR A 31 -3.13 -10.04 -21.41
CA THR A 31 -3.38 -10.85 -20.21
C THR A 31 -2.46 -10.45 -19.07
N ARG A 32 -2.99 -10.45 -17.86
CA ARG A 32 -2.22 -10.37 -16.63
C ARG A 32 -1.89 -11.78 -16.16
N THR A 33 -0.62 -12.08 -16.02
CA THR A 33 -0.17 -13.38 -15.48
C THR A 33 0.65 -13.17 -14.21
N LEU A 34 0.32 -13.91 -13.17
CA LEU A 34 1.10 -13.98 -11.93
C LEU A 34 1.73 -15.38 -11.83
N ARG A 35 2.97 -15.43 -11.33
CA ARG A 35 3.53 -16.70 -10.88
C ARG A 35 2.66 -17.25 -9.74
N GLY A 36 2.40 -18.55 -9.72
CA GLY A 36 1.52 -19.17 -8.74
C GLY A 36 1.87 -18.76 -7.30
N HIS A 37 0.82 -18.56 -6.50
CA HIS A 37 0.89 -18.14 -5.09
C HIS A 37 1.48 -16.75 -4.80
N THR A 38 1.75 -15.91 -5.82
CA THR A 38 2.20 -14.53 -5.59
C THR A 38 1.08 -13.71 -4.96
N ARG A 39 1.34 -13.17 -3.78
CA ARG A 39 0.43 -12.26 -3.08
C ARG A 39 0.75 -10.82 -3.47
N VAL A 40 -0.26 -10.09 -3.94
CA VAL A 40 -0.14 -8.69 -4.32
C VAL A 40 -0.90 -7.84 -3.31
N GLY A 41 -0.21 -6.88 -2.69
CA GLY A 41 -0.82 -5.83 -1.88
C GLY A 41 -1.01 -4.58 -2.72
N TYR A 42 -2.10 -3.85 -2.48
CA TYR A 42 -2.39 -2.60 -3.17
C TYR A 42 -2.76 -1.49 -2.18
N VAL A 43 -2.13 -0.34 -2.34
CA VAL A 43 -2.42 0.87 -1.58
C VAL A 43 -2.94 1.93 -2.55
N PRO A 44 -4.23 2.30 -2.49
CA PRO A 44 -4.82 3.29 -3.37
C PRO A 44 -4.34 4.72 -3.02
N GLN A 45 -4.51 5.63 -3.98
CA GLN A 45 -4.24 7.05 -3.78
C GLN A 45 -5.11 7.61 -2.66
N GLU A 46 -6.39 7.27 -2.63
CA GLU A 46 -7.33 7.65 -1.58
C GLU A 46 -7.88 6.38 -0.89
N PRO A 47 -7.38 6.05 0.31
CA PRO A 47 -7.88 4.90 1.03
C PRO A 47 -9.26 5.15 1.62
N SER A 48 -10.11 4.12 1.57
CA SER A 48 -11.41 4.10 2.23
C SER A 48 -11.47 2.93 3.22
N PHE A 49 -12.16 3.14 4.32
CA PHE A 49 -12.35 2.14 5.36
C PHE A 49 -13.84 2.03 5.71
N PRO A 50 -14.29 0.89 6.25
CA PRO A 50 -15.67 0.77 6.73
C PRO A 50 -15.98 1.84 7.80
N ALA A 51 -17.08 2.56 7.63
CA ALA A 51 -17.49 3.62 8.54
C ALA A 51 -17.74 3.08 9.96
N GLY A 52 -17.36 3.84 10.98
CA GLY A 52 -17.54 3.47 12.37
C GLY A 52 -16.58 2.39 12.88
N PHE A 53 -15.59 1.98 12.09
CA PHE A 53 -14.53 1.09 12.55
C PHE A 53 -13.43 1.88 13.24
N ASN A 54 -12.75 1.23 14.21
CA ASN A 54 -11.47 1.71 14.71
C ASN A 54 -10.32 1.05 13.91
N ILE A 55 -9.09 1.50 14.17
CA ILE A 55 -7.90 1.02 13.48
C ILE A 55 -7.74 -0.51 13.59
N GLU A 56 -7.91 -1.05 14.80
CA GLU A 56 -7.77 -2.49 15.03
C GLU A 56 -8.84 -3.29 14.28
N GLN A 57 -10.09 -2.82 14.29
CA GLN A 57 -11.20 -3.45 13.57
C GLN A 57 -10.97 -3.48 12.05
N VAL A 58 -10.35 -2.44 11.48
CA VAL A 58 -9.96 -2.45 10.05
C VAL A 58 -8.97 -3.58 9.77
N LEU A 59 -7.97 -3.77 10.62
CA LEU A 59 -6.99 -4.85 10.46
C LEU A 59 -7.63 -6.24 10.64
N GLN A 60 -8.50 -6.39 11.62
CA GLN A 60 -9.27 -7.63 11.84
C GLN A 60 -10.15 -7.97 10.63
N HIS A 61 -10.86 -6.97 10.10
CA HIS A 61 -11.71 -7.12 8.92
C HIS A 61 -10.89 -7.55 7.70
N THR A 62 -9.70 -6.99 7.51
CA THR A 62 -8.79 -7.36 6.42
C THR A 62 -8.39 -8.83 6.47
N LEU A 63 -8.13 -9.36 7.67
CA LEU A 63 -7.84 -10.79 7.83
C LEU A 63 -9.08 -11.65 7.50
N THR A 64 -10.25 -11.24 7.97
CA THR A 64 -11.51 -11.94 7.70
C THR A 64 -11.81 -11.99 6.20
N GLU A 65 -11.65 -10.88 5.47
CA GLU A 65 -11.81 -10.85 4.01
C GLU A 65 -10.80 -11.74 3.28
N ALA A 66 -9.61 -11.91 3.85
CA ALA A 66 -8.59 -12.82 3.34
C ALA A 66 -8.83 -14.30 3.74
N GLY A 67 -9.96 -14.62 4.37
CA GLY A 67 -10.30 -15.97 4.84
C GLY A 67 -9.46 -16.44 6.02
N ARG A 68 -8.94 -15.52 6.85
CA ARG A 68 -8.15 -15.79 8.05
C ARG A 68 -8.94 -15.46 9.30
N ASP A 69 -8.76 -16.23 10.38
CA ASP A 69 -9.36 -15.92 11.66
C ASP A 69 -8.54 -14.87 12.42
N PRO A 70 -9.09 -13.67 12.69
CA PRO A 70 -8.38 -12.62 13.42
C PRO A 70 -7.96 -13.05 14.84
N HIS A 71 -8.71 -13.94 15.48
CA HIS A 71 -8.37 -14.43 16.83
C HIS A 71 -7.11 -15.31 16.83
N GLU A 72 -6.92 -16.11 15.78
CA GLU A 72 -5.71 -16.91 15.61
C GLU A 72 -4.51 -16.06 15.16
N GLU A 73 -4.77 -14.92 14.53
CA GLU A 73 -3.77 -14.01 13.95
C GLU A 73 -3.49 -12.77 14.83
N GLY A 74 -3.84 -12.78 16.12
CA GLY A 74 -3.66 -11.63 17.03
C GLY A 74 -2.23 -11.11 17.09
N GLY A 75 -1.25 -11.99 17.03
CA GLY A 75 0.17 -11.60 16.97
C GLY A 75 0.53 -10.83 15.68
N ARG A 76 -0.17 -11.10 14.58
CA ARG A 76 0.00 -10.40 13.30
C ARG A 76 -0.61 -9.00 13.37
N ILE A 77 -1.78 -8.86 13.98
CA ILE A 77 -2.43 -7.56 14.23
C ILE A 77 -1.54 -6.70 15.12
N ALA A 78 -1.06 -7.24 16.25
CA ALA A 78 -0.17 -6.51 17.16
C ALA A 78 1.12 -6.03 16.45
N ARG A 79 1.71 -6.87 15.58
CA ARG A 79 2.86 -6.51 14.76
C ARG A 79 2.50 -5.38 13.77
N ALA A 80 1.34 -5.46 13.12
CA ALA A 80 0.89 -4.44 12.18
C ALA A 80 0.67 -3.09 12.88
N LEU A 81 0.02 -3.08 14.03
CA LEU A 81 -0.15 -1.88 14.87
C LEU A 81 1.20 -1.25 15.26
N SER A 82 2.16 -2.06 15.65
CA SER A 82 3.52 -1.61 15.95
C SER A 82 4.23 -1.04 14.72
N ILE A 83 4.08 -1.65 13.55
CA ILE A 83 4.67 -1.16 12.29
C ILE A 83 4.06 0.19 11.91
N GLY A 84 2.73 0.33 12.00
CA GLY A 84 2.02 1.57 11.70
C GLY A 84 2.29 2.69 12.72
N THR A 85 2.86 2.35 13.89
CA THR A 85 3.14 3.29 14.98
C THR A 85 1.90 4.05 15.47
N PHE A 86 0.74 3.39 15.47
CA PHE A 86 -0.50 4.01 15.91
C PHE A 86 -0.48 4.22 17.43
N PRO A 87 -0.72 5.47 17.90
CA PRO A 87 -0.73 5.76 19.33
C PRO A 87 -1.95 5.15 20.05
N ASP A 88 -3.06 4.98 19.36
CA ASP A 88 -4.30 4.43 19.87
C ASP A 88 -4.97 3.53 18.81
N PRO A 89 -4.92 2.19 18.99
CA PRO A 89 -5.58 1.25 18.09
C PRO A 89 -7.11 1.34 18.05
N GLU A 90 -7.72 1.89 19.10
CA GLU A 90 -9.17 2.06 19.20
C GLU A 90 -9.66 3.37 18.57
N HIS A 91 -8.75 4.17 18.02
CA HIS A 91 -9.11 5.43 17.38
C HIS A 91 -10.01 5.20 16.15
N ASP A 92 -11.12 5.98 16.10
CA ASP A 92 -12.09 5.93 14.99
C ASP A 92 -11.47 6.37 13.68
N VAL A 93 -11.55 5.51 12.64
CA VAL A 93 -10.95 5.78 11.32
C VAL A 93 -11.59 6.97 10.61
N ASP A 94 -12.84 7.30 10.89
CA ASP A 94 -13.52 8.42 10.26
C ASP A 94 -12.95 9.78 10.71
N THR A 95 -12.29 9.81 11.87
CA THR A 95 -11.67 11.01 12.45
C THR A 95 -10.17 11.12 12.20
N LEU A 96 -9.57 10.12 11.54
CA LEU A 96 -8.13 10.12 11.20
C LEU A 96 -7.80 11.22 10.19
N SER A 97 -6.65 11.89 10.39
CA SER A 97 -6.08 12.75 9.37
C SER A 97 -5.69 11.97 8.12
N GLY A 98 -5.56 12.65 6.97
CA GLY A 98 -5.16 12.03 5.71
C GLY A 98 -3.86 11.24 5.82
N GLY A 99 -2.87 11.73 6.58
CA GLY A 99 -1.62 11.04 6.83
C GLY A 99 -1.79 9.74 7.62
N TRP A 100 -2.60 9.75 8.67
CA TRP A 100 -2.91 8.54 9.44
C TRP A 100 -3.76 7.54 8.65
N ARG A 101 -4.69 8.01 7.83
CA ARG A 101 -5.44 7.15 6.90
C ARG A 101 -4.49 6.47 5.90
N LYS A 102 -3.51 7.20 5.37
CA LYS A 102 -2.49 6.63 4.47
C LYS A 102 -1.61 5.62 5.19
N ARG A 103 -1.15 5.89 6.40
CA ARG A 103 -0.41 4.92 7.23
C ARG A 103 -1.21 3.65 7.47
N LEU A 104 -2.50 3.78 7.78
CA LEU A 104 -3.37 2.63 8.00
C LEU A 104 -3.51 1.78 6.72
N ALA A 105 -3.72 2.39 5.57
CA ALA A 105 -3.82 1.67 4.29
C ALA A 105 -2.53 0.90 3.94
N ILE A 106 -1.37 1.49 4.18
CA ILE A 106 -0.08 0.84 3.97
C ILE A 106 0.09 -0.34 4.95
N THR A 107 -0.25 -0.13 6.22
CA THR A 107 -0.19 -1.17 7.26
C THR A 107 -1.14 -2.32 6.94
N GLN A 108 -2.35 -2.01 6.50
CA GLN A 108 -3.37 -2.98 6.06
C GLN A 108 -2.85 -3.84 4.89
N ALA A 109 -2.23 -3.22 3.88
CA ALA A 109 -1.67 -3.96 2.76
C ALA A 109 -0.52 -4.89 3.18
N LEU A 110 0.31 -4.46 4.14
CA LEU A 110 1.43 -5.26 4.67
C LEU A 110 0.99 -6.37 5.62
N LEU A 111 -0.19 -6.27 6.24
CA LEU A 111 -0.73 -7.27 7.15
C LEU A 111 -0.81 -8.67 6.51
N LEU A 112 -1.11 -8.72 5.22
CA LEU A 112 -1.20 -9.96 4.44
C LEU A 112 0.15 -10.46 3.92
N GLU A 113 1.26 -9.79 4.28
CA GLU A 113 2.63 -10.14 3.85
C GLU A 113 2.74 -10.32 2.33
N PRO A 114 2.48 -9.29 1.54
CA PRO A 114 2.52 -9.39 0.10
C PRO A 114 3.94 -9.68 -0.41
N ASP A 115 4.02 -10.40 -1.52
CA ASP A 115 5.28 -10.62 -2.23
C ASP A 115 5.61 -9.42 -3.12
N VAL A 116 4.58 -8.70 -3.59
CA VAL A 116 4.67 -7.44 -4.33
C VAL A 116 3.70 -6.43 -3.75
N LEU A 117 4.19 -5.23 -3.46
CA LEU A 117 3.39 -4.11 -2.97
C LEU A 117 3.25 -3.05 -4.07
N LEU A 118 2.03 -2.75 -4.45
CA LEU A 118 1.69 -1.72 -5.43
C LEU A 118 1.14 -0.50 -4.69
N MET A 119 1.73 0.67 -4.92
CA MET A 119 1.34 1.89 -4.19
C MET A 119 1.11 3.05 -5.15
N ASP A 120 -0.07 3.67 -5.03
CA ASP A 120 -0.46 4.83 -5.80
C ASP A 120 -0.36 6.09 -4.93
N GLU A 121 0.63 6.95 -5.24
CA GLU A 121 0.92 8.20 -4.52
C GLU A 121 0.93 8.03 -2.97
N PRO A 122 1.76 7.14 -2.43
CA PRO A 122 1.73 6.83 -0.99
C PRO A 122 2.25 7.97 -0.11
N THR A 123 2.96 8.94 -0.68
CA THR A 123 3.50 10.11 0.03
C THR A 123 2.47 11.23 0.20
N ASN A 124 1.36 11.20 -0.54
CA ASN A 124 0.31 12.21 -0.42
C ASN A 124 -0.26 12.23 1.00
N HIS A 125 -0.41 13.42 1.56
CA HIS A 125 -0.88 13.70 2.92
C HIS A 125 0.07 13.28 4.04
N LEU A 126 1.21 12.66 3.75
CA LEU A 126 2.23 12.38 4.75
C LEU A 126 3.06 13.65 5.01
N ASP A 127 3.34 13.89 6.28
CA ASP A 127 4.36 14.85 6.70
C ASP A 127 5.77 14.26 6.52
N VAL A 128 6.78 15.04 6.80
CA VAL A 128 8.19 14.61 6.65
C VAL A 128 8.48 13.35 7.47
N GLU A 129 7.95 13.27 8.68
CA GLU A 129 8.12 12.10 9.54
C GLU A 129 7.45 10.85 8.96
N GLY A 130 6.24 11.03 8.39
CA GLY A 130 5.52 9.98 7.69
C GLY A 130 6.26 9.46 6.45
N ILE A 131 6.87 10.35 5.67
CA ILE A 131 7.68 9.96 4.50
C ILE A 131 8.91 9.17 4.96
N LEU A 132 9.64 9.62 5.97
CA LEU A 132 10.80 8.92 6.53
C LEU A 132 10.42 7.56 7.13
N TRP A 133 9.24 7.46 7.76
CA TRP A 133 8.70 6.19 8.23
C TRP A 133 8.46 5.24 7.06
N LEU A 134 7.83 5.72 5.97
CA LEU A 134 7.54 4.91 4.79
C LEU A 134 8.82 4.43 4.10
N GLU A 135 9.81 5.29 3.94
CA GLU A 135 11.12 4.91 3.39
C GLU A 135 11.76 3.77 4.17
N ARG A 136 11.82 3.90 5.50
CA ARG A 136 12.38 2.86 6.37
C ARG A 136 11.60 1.56 6.29
N LEU A 137 10.26 1.67 6.21
CA LEU A 137 9.37 0.53 6.10
C LEU A 137 9.63 -0.25 4.81
N LEU A 138 9.69 0.44 3.67
CA LEU A 138 9.90 -0.18 2.36
C LEU A 138 11.28 -0.82 2.25
N LYS A 139 12.34 -0.15 2.71
CA LYS A 139 13.70 -0.69 2.70
C LYS A 139 13.86 -1.97 3.53
N ASN A 140 13.13 -2.06 4.65
CA ASN A 140 13.34 -3.14 5.61
C ASN A 140 12.32 -4.28 5.50
N ARG A 141 11.14 -4.05 4.90
CA ARG A 141 10.02 -4.99 4.97
C ARG A 141 9.41 -5.36 3.63
N ALA A 142 9.53 -4.53 2.60
CA ALA A 142 8.99 -4.86 1.30
C ALA A 142 9.93 -5.79 0.53
N LYS A 143 9.41 -6.92 0.03
CA LYS A 143 10.18 -7.85 -0.81
C LYS A 143 10.39 -7.28 -2.20
N ALA A 144 9.33 -6.77 -2.80
CA ALA A 144 9.31 -6.07 -4.07
C ALA A 144 8.19 -5.03 -4.05
N PHE A 145 8.37 -3.94 -4.77
CA PHE A 145 7.28 -2.96 -4.92
C PHE A 145 7.33 -2.21 -6.25
N LEU A 146 6.16 -1.71 -6.65
CA LEU A 146 5.99 -0.72 -7.70
C LEU A 146 5.25 0.47 -7.09
N VAL A 147 5.85 1.65 -7.16
CA VAL A 147 5.31 2.86 -6.58
C VAL A 147 5.17 3.97 -7.62
N ILE A 148 4.01 4.61 -7.64
CA ILE A 148 3.79 5.88 -8.34
C ILE A 148 3.99 6.99 -7.33
N SER A 149 4.84 7.96 -7.61
CA SER A 149 4.95 9.18 -6.82
C SER A 149 5.47 10.34 -7.66
N HIS A 150 5.04 11.55 -7.32
CA HIS A 150 5.61 12.81 -7.84
C HIS A 150 6.80 13.29 -7.00
N ASP A 151 7.02 12.72 -5.83
CA ASP A 151 8.16 13.02 -4.98
C ASP A 151 9.43 12.31 -5.47
N ARG A 152 10.26 13.04 -6.23
CA ARG A 152 11.50 12.48 -6.79
C ARG A 152 12.49 12.08 -5.71
N ARG A 153 12.59 12.82 -4.60
CA ARG A 153 13.50 12.50 -3.50
C ARG A 153 13.13 11.18 -2.83
N PHE A 154 11.84 11.00 -2.61
CA PHE A 154 11.31 9.74 -2.09
C PHE A 154 11.64 8.57 -3.05
N LEU A 155 11.36 8.73 -4.35
CA LEU A 155 11.66 7.69 -5.34
C LEU A 155 13.16 7.35 -5.40
N GLU A 156 14.03 8.36 -5.42
CA GLU A 156 15.50 8.19 -5.43
C GLU A 156 15.98 7.47 -4.15
N ALA A 157 15.31 7.68 -3.01
CA ALA A 157 15.66 7.05 -1.75
C ALA A 157 15.32 5.55 -1.69
N ILE A 158 14.25 5.10 -2.40
CA ILE A 158 13.71 3.75 -2.24
C ILE A 158 13.83 2.88 -3.51
N ALA A 159 13.79 3.46 -4.71
CA ALA A 159 13.73 2.70 -5.95
C ALA A 159 15.12 2.34 -6.47
N THR A 160 15.26 1.12 -6.96
CA THR A 160 16.46 0.64 -7.68
C THR A 160 16.34 0.81 -9.19
N ARG A 161 15.10 0.99 -9.68
CA ARG A 161 14.78 1.19 -11.09
C ARG A 161 13.67 2.22 -11.25
N MET A 162 13.76 3.01 -12.31
CA MET A 162 12.71 3.95 -12.71
C MET A 162 12.14 3.51 -14.05
N VAL A 163 10.83 3.55 -14.16
CA VAL A 163 10.08 3.29 -15.39
C VAL A 163 9.24 4.52 -15.71
N GLU A 164 9.29 4.96 -16.94
CA GLU A 164 8.48 6.10 -17.39
C GLU A 164 7.35 5.61 -18.30
N LEU A 165 6.13 6.01 -17.97
CA LEU A 165 4.95 5.76 -18.78
C LEU A 165 4.61 7.02 -19.57
N ASN A 166 4.89 7.01 -20.86
CA ASN A 166 4.56 8.09 -21.78
C ASN A 166 3.22 7.82 -22.48
N ARG A 167 2.52 8.88 -22.85
CA ARG A 167 1.35 8.76 -23.74
C ARG A 167 1.84 8.35 -25.13
N CYS A 168 1.24 7.32 -25.69
CA CYS A 168 1.33 7.01 -27.12
C CYS A 168 0.45 7.97 -27.92
#